data_b563d5bd6ed2cffc224261430d4efe7a
#
_entry.id   b563d5bd6ed2cffc224261430d4efe7a
#
_cell.length_a   1.000
_cell.length_b   1.000
_cell.length_c   1.000
_cell.angle_alpha   90.00
_cell.angle_beta   90.00
_cell.angle_gamma   90.00
#
_symmetry.space_group_name_H-M   'P 1'
#
loop_
_entity.id
_entity.type
_entity.pdbx_description
1 polymer ?
#
loop_
_entity_poly.entity_id
_entity_poly.type
_entity_poly.pdbx_seq_one_letter_code
_entity_poly.pdbx_strand_id
1 'polypeptide(L)'
;IKYDLNKKHMKIYKTKIKDLLIIEHIKHLDSRGYFFELIGNEISSGLKKITSKKVNFVQFNFSFSKKKNTLRGLHIQKKPFEQAKLVYCNKGKIVDFVVDVRKKSKTFGRYISFKLSGRDNKMIFIPSGFLHGFLTKTDNCEVIYGTSKFYSKKHEI
;
A
#
# COMPACT_ATOMS: atom_id res chain seq x y z
N ILE A 1 12.18 -12.01 -6.01
CA ILE A 1 13.59 -11.69 -5.61
C ILE A 1 13.51 -10.85 -4.36
N LYS A 2 14.11 -11.35 -3.27
CA LYS A 2 14.22 -10.67 -1.98
C LYS A 2 15.32 -9.62 -2.10
N TYR A 3 14.98 -8.33 -2.01
CA TYR A 3 15.98 -7.30 -1.79
C TYR A 3 16.22 -7.19 -0.30
N ASP A 4 17.26 -7.84 0.19
CA ASP A 4 17.80 -7.59 1.50
C ASP A 4 18.57 -6.27 1.43
N LEU A 5 17.84 -5.18 1.62
CA LEU A 5 18.46 -3.95 2.03
C LEU A 5 18.82 -4.21 3.49
N ASN A 6 20.09 -4.39 3.82
CA ASN A 6 20.63 -4.56 5.17
C ASN A 6 20.20 -3.40 6.08
N LYS A 7 18.92 -3.28 6.38
CA LYS A 7 18.31 -2.22 7.16
C LYS A 7 17.58 -2.83 8.35
N LYS A 8 17.86 -2.28 9.50
CA LYS A 8 17.39 -2.73 10.82
C LYS A 8 15.86 -2.81 10.98
N HIS A 9 15.04 -2.27 10.02
CA HIS A 9 13.64 -2.00 10.31
C HIS A 9 12.62 -2.58 9.32
N MET A 10 13.01 -2.95 8.07
CA MET A 10 12.07 -3.50 7.09
C MET A 10 12.70 -4.35 5.98
N LYS A 11 11.87 -5.16 5.30
CA LYS A 11 12.20 -5.90 4.07
C LYS A 11 11.24 -5.47 2.96
N ILE A 12 11.73 -5.36 1.72
CA ILE A 12 10.91 -5.02 0.56
C ILE A 12 10.96 -6.16 -0.44
N TYR A 13 9.78 -6.59 -0.90
CA TYR A 13 9.63 -7.67 -1.88
C TYR A 13 8.99 -7.14 -3.15
N LYS A 14 9.55 -7.53 -4.30
CA LYS A 14 8.95 -7.28 -5.61
C LYS A 14 7.80 -8.27 -5.87
N THR A 15 6.78 -7.78 -6.54
CA THR A 15 5.71 -8.63 -7.08
C THR A 15 5.95 -8.99 -8.55
N LYS A 16 5.00 -9.71 -9.15
CA LYS A 16 5.01 -10.01 -10.60
C LYS A 16 4.70 -8.77 -11.46
N ILE A 17 4.15 -7.72 -10.88
CA ILE A 17 3.86 -6.44 -11.55
C ILE A 17 4.95 -5.44 -11.17
N LYS A 18 5.58 -4.84 -12.17
CA LYS A 18 6.68 -3.89 -11.98
C LYS A 18 6.29 -2.73 -11.07
N ASP A 19 7.16 -2.40 -10.10
CA ASP A 19 7.06 -1.32 -9.13
C ASP A 19 5.96 -1.49 -8.06
N LEU A 20 5.10 -2.50 -8.15
CA LEU A 20 4.17 -2.90 -7.10
C LEU A 20 4.92 -3.75 -6.08
N LEU A 21 4.99 -3.29 -4.81
CA LEU A 21 5.88 -3.86 -3.80
C LEU A 21 5.12 -4.24 -2.53
N ILE A 22 5.64 -5.25 -1.84
CA ILE A 22 5.25 -5.59 -0.47
C ILE A 22 6.38 -5.08 0.45
N ILE A 23 6.01 -4.37 1.50
CA ILE A 23 6.92 -3.91 2.56
C ILE A 23 6.57 -4.68 3.83
N GLU A 24 7.53 -5.37 4.41
CA GLU A 24 7.39 -6.09 5.66
C GLU A 24 8.25 -5.42 6.73
N HIS A 25 7.61 -4.89 7.78
CA HIS A 25 8.29 -4.25 8.89
C HIS A 25 8.89 -5.28 9.85
N ILE A 26 10.00 -4.93 10.47
CA ILE A 26 10.58 -5.73 11.55
C ILE A 26 10.00 -5.23 12.86
N LYS A 27 9.31 -6.13 13.58
CA LYS A 27 8.77 -5.84 14.91
C LYS A 27 9.87 -5.88 15.96
N HIS A 28 9.99 -4.82 16.74
CA HIS A 28 10.85 -4.77 17.92
C HIS A 28 10.01 -5.18 19.13
N LEU A 29 10.28 -6.35 19.67
CA LEU A 29 9.53 -6.95 20.78
C LEU A 29 10.14 -6.58 22.12
N ASP A 30 9.29 -6.25 23.11
CA ASP A 30 9.66 -6.11 24.52
C ASP A 30 8.54 -6.64 25.43
N SER A 31 8.67 -6.49 26.76
CA SER A 31 7.68 -6.97 27.75
C SER A 31 6.29 -6.28 27.62
N ARG A 32 6.18 -5.17 26.93
CA ARG A 32 4.94 -4.39 26.71
C ARG A 32 4.25 -4.76 25.40
N GLY A 33 4.93 -5.50 24.47
CA GLY A 33 4.41 -5.88 23.18
C GLY A 33 5.42 -5.69 22.05
N TYR A 34 5.08 -4.92 21.02
CA TYR A 34 6.00 -4.64 19.92
C TYR A 34 5.85 -3.21 19.39
N PHE A 35 6.94 -2.73 18.83
CA PHE A 35 7.01 -1.46 18.10
C PHE A 35 7.59 -1.71 16.69
N PHE A 36 7.11 -0.98 15.71
CA PHE A 36 7.78 -0.79 14.42
C PHE A 36 7.42 0.57 13.83
N GLU A 37 8.34 1.13 13.06
CA GLU A 37 8.13 2.38 12.37
C GLU A 37 7.27 2.13 11.14
N LEU A 38 6.01 2.63 11.14
CA LEU A 38 5.07 2.38 10.05
C LEU A 38 5.48 3.11 8.76
N ILE A 39 5.90 4.38 8.88
CA ILE A 39 6.36 5.21 7.75
C ILE A 39 7.51 6.09 8.24
N GLY A 40 8.65 5.95 7.59
CA GLY A 40 9.86 6.71 7.91
C GLY A 40 10.76 6.91 6.70
N ASN A 41 11.89 7.54 6.90
CA ASN A 41 12.86 7.84 5.84
C ASN A 41 13.37 6.60 5.10
N GLU A 42 13.42 5.46 5.77
CA GLU A 42 13.88 4.21 5.18
C GLU A 42 12.94 3.70 4.08
N ILE A 43 11.61 3.88 4.24
CA ILE A 43 10.64 3.52 3.20
C ILE A 43 10.90 4.37 1.96
N SER A 44 10.97 5.69 2.09
CA SER A 44 11.21 6.58 0.96
C SER A 44 12.52 6.28 0.23
N SER A 45 13.60 6.03 0.98
CA SER A 45 14.90 5.68 0.40
C SER A 45 14.90 4.29 -0.25
N GLY A 46 14.23 3.31 0.34
CA GLY A 46 14.07 1.97 -0.21
C GLY A 46 13.24 1.97 -1.50
N LEU A 47 12.12 2.69 -1.51
CA LEU A 47 11.29 2.88 -2.70
C LEU A 47 12.09 3.53 -3.83
N LYS A 48 12.84 4.62 -3.54
CA LYS A 48 13.70 5.28 -4.53
C LYS A 48 14.72 4.32 -5.13
N LYS A 49 15.37 3.49 -4.30
CA LYS A 49 16.39 2.52 -4.76
C LYS A 49 15.80 1.46 -5.70
N ILE A 50 14.56 1.01 -5.45
CA ILE A 50 13.95 -0.09 -6.22
C ILE A 50 13.20 0.41 -7.45
N THR A 51 12.48 1.52 -7.34
CA THR A 51 11.63 2.06 -8.42
C THR A 51 12.31 3.17 -9.22
N SER A 52 13.50 3.63 -8.80
CA SER A 52 14.21 4.80 -9.34
C SER A 52 13.41 6.11 -9.24
N LYS A 53 12.34 6.14 -8.44
CA LYS A 53 11.49 7.31 -8.25
C LYS A 53 11.47 7.72 -6.78
N LYS A 54 11.64 9.02 -6.53
CA LYS A 54 11.37 9.59 -5.20
C LYS A 54 9.86 9.74 -5.03
N VAL A 55 9.31 9.16 -3.97
CA VAL A 55 7.89 9.30 -3.61
C VAL A 55 7.81 9.95 -2.24
N ASN A 56 7.11 11.08 -2.16
CA ASN A 56 6.76 11.74 -0.91
C ASN A 56 5.28 11.51 -0.64
N PHE A 57 4.94 11.10 0.58
CA PHE A 57 3.56 10.94 1.00
C PHE A 57 3.11 12.22 1.70
N VAL A 58 2.07 12.85 1.17
CA VAL A 58 1.61 14.20 1.59
C VAL A 58 0.27 14.19 2.30
N GLN A 59 -0.48 13.09 2.20
CA GLN A 59 -1.78 12.93 2.84
C GLN A 59 -1.91 11.51 3.40
N PHE A 60 -2.41 11.40 4.64
CA PHE A 60 -2.73 10.13 5.28
C PHE A 60 -4.22 10.07 5.59
N ASN A 61 -4.81 8.93 5.29
CA ASN A 61 -6.23 8.69 5.45
C ASN A 61 -6.45 7.49 6.36
N PHE A 62 -7.48 7.58 7.19
CA PHE A 62 -7.99 6.50 8.01
C PHE A 62 -9.37 6.09 7.50
N SER A 63 -9.54 4.84 7.16
CA SER A 63 -10.79 4.28 6.66
C SER A 63 -11.33 3.23 7.62
N PHE A 64 -12.50 3.49 8.20
CA PHE A 64 -13.23 2.52 9.02
C PHE A 64 -14.38 1.90 8.23
N SER A 65 -14.51 0.59 8.27
CA SER A 65 -15.60 -0.17 7.65
C SER A 65 -16.25 -1.04 8.71
N LYS A 66 -17.50 -0.71 9.07
CA LYS A 66 -18.24 -1.35 10.15
C LYS A 66 -18.54 -2.83 9.85
N LYS A 67 -18.90 -3.15 8.60
CA LYS A 67 -19.38 -4.50 8.24
C LYS A 67 -18.37 -5.26 7.37
N LYS A 68 -18.31 -6.56 7.57
CA LYS A 68 -17.73 -7.53 6.64
C LYS A 68 -18.34 -7.38 5.25
N ASN A 69 -17.58 -7.72 4.20
CA ASN A 69 -17.97 -7.62 2.79
C ASN A 69 -18.27 -6.19 2.31
N THR A 70 -17.75 -5.18 3.03
CA THR A 70 -17.74 -3.81 2.53
C THR A 70 -16.66 -3.68 1.46
N LEU A 71 -17.06 -3.29 0.24
CA LEU A 71 -16.17 -2.98 -0.86
C LEU A 71 -15.88 -1.45 -0.87
N ARG A 72 -14.61 -1.07 -0.95
CA ARG A 72 -14.18 0.31 -1.20
C ARG A 72 -13.31 0.33 -2.45
N GLY A 73 -13.74 1.06 -3.45
CA GLY A 73 -13.10 1.18 -4.75
C GLY A 73 -13.77 0.30 -5.82
N LEU A 74 -13.14 0.02 -6.91
CA LEU A 74 -11.78 0.42 -7.29
C LEU A 74 -11.71 1.90 -7.66
N HIS A 75 -10.65 2.61 -7.22
CA HIS A 75 -10.47 4.03 -7.50
C HIS A 75 -9.09 4.32 -8.11
N ILE A 76 -9.04 5.34 -8.94
CA ILE A 76 -7.81 5.94 -9.45
C ILE A 76 -8.01 7.44 -9.60
N GLN A 77 -6.96 8.23 -9.47
CA GLN A 77 -6.98 9.64 -9.87
C GLN A 77 -6.22 9.85 -11.18
N LYS A 78 -6.82 10.66 -12.07
CA LYS A 78 -6.23 11.09 -13.35
C LYS A 78 -5.12 12.13 -13.12
N LYS A 79 -4.32 12.34 -14.18
CA LYS A 79 -3.37 13.45 -14.24
C LYS A 79 -4.05 14.80 -14.03
N PRO A 80 -3.41 15.74 -13.36
CA PRO A 80 -2.08 15.67 -12.74
C PRO A 80 -2.08 15.15 -11.29
N PHE A 81 -3.20 14.60 -10.79
CA PHE A 81 -3.40 14.16 -9.41
C PHE A 81 -3.21 12.66 -9.20
N GLU A 82 -2.49 11.97 -10.09
CA GLU A 82 -2.17 10.55 -9.95
C GLU A 82 -1.45 10.27 -8.63
N GLN A 83 -1.96 9.33 -7.87
CA GLN A 83 -1.44 8.99 -6.55
C GLN A 83 -0.69 7.66 -6.56
N ALA A 84 0.53 7.66 -6.00
CA ALA A 84 1.08 6.44 -5.40
C ALA A 84 0.50 6.30 -3.99
N LYS A 85 0.35 5.06 -3.51
CA LYS A 85 -0.26 4.75 -2.22
C LYS A 85 0.61 3.80 -1.41
N LEU A 86 0.60 3.98 -0.07
CA LEU A 86 1.04 2.99 0.90
C LEU A 86 -0.19 2.53 1.68
N VAL A 87 -0.49 1.23 1.69
CA VAL A 87 -1.71 0.68 2.29
C VAL A 87 -1.36 -0.27 3.42
N TYR A 88 -1.94 -0.06 4.59
CA TYR A 88 -1.77 -0.87 5.80
C TYR A 88 -3.13 -1.21 6.41
N CYS A 89 -3.36 -2.50 6.70
CA CYS A 89 -4.52 -2.94 7.47
C CYS A 89 -4.21 -2.84 8.96
N ASN A 90 -4.82 -1.86 9.65
CA ASN A 90 -4.60 -1.63 11.09
C ASN A 90 -5.38 -2.61 11.96
N LYS A 91 -6.63 -2.94 11.56
CA LYS A 91 -7.51 -3.84 12.29
C LYS A 91 -8.39 -4.64 11.35
N GLY A 92 -8.68 -5.89 11.73
CA GLY A 92 -9.49 -6.79 10.94
C GLY A 92 -8.70 -7.49 9.84
N LYS A 93 -9.40 -7.91 8.78
CA LYS A 93 -8.82 -8.59 7.61
C LYS A 93 -9.43 -8.01 6.35
N ILE A 94 -8.62 -7.78 5.34
CA ILE A 94 -9.05 -7.30 4.02
C ILE A 94 -8.42 -8.15 2.91
N VAL A 95 -9.08 -8.17 1.75
CA VAL A 95 -8.46 -8.52 0.47
C VAL A 95 -8.31 -7.23 -0.32
N ASP A 96 -7.09 -6.83 -0.56
CA ASP A 96 -6.71 -5.64 -1.31
C ASP A 96 -6.49 -6.01 -2.77
N PHE A 97 -7.03 -5.23 -3.70
CA PHE A 97 -6.98 -5.47 -5.14
C PHE A 97 -6.27 -4.32 -5.84
N VAL A 98 -5.30 -4.67 -6.66
CA VAL A 98 -4.50 -3.70 -7.43
C VAL A 98 -4.47 -4.13 -8.90
N VAL A 99 -4.93 -3.25 -9.81
CA VAL A 99 -4.97 -3.49 -11.25
C VAL A 99 -4.04 -2.52 -11.96
N ASP A 100 -3.14 -3.01 -12.79
CA ASP A 100 -2.24 -2.19 -13.60
C ASP A 100 -2.99 -1.61 -14.81
N VAL A 101 -3.22 -0.30 -14.81
CA VAL A 101 -3.87 0.41 -15.93
C VAL A 101 -2.93 1.37 -16.65
N ARG A 102 -1.63 1.18 -16.51
CA ARG A 102 -0.59 1.94 -17.23
C ARG A 102 -0.50 1.46 -18.68
N LYS A 103 -0.99 2.24 -19.63
CA LYS A 103 -1.11 1.85 -21.07
C LYS A 103 0.16 1.26 -21.70
N LYS A 104 1.35 1.70 -21.27
CA LYS A 104 2.64 1.22 -21.79
C LYS A 104 3.25 0.08 -20.96
N SER A 105 2.55 -0.44 -19.96
CA SER A 105 3.03 -1.52 -19.11
C SER A 105 2.88 -2.87 -19.80
N LYS A 106 3.90 -3.75 -19.66
CA LYS A 106 3.81 -5.15 -20.09
C LYS A 106 2.77 -5.95 -19.29
N THR A 107 2.30 -5.40 -18.18
CA THR A 107 1.29 -6.00 -17.30
C THR A 107 -0.03 -5.22 -17.30
N PHE A 108 -0.28 -4.41 -18.35
CA PHE A 108 -1.54 -3.69 -18.51
C PHE A 108 -2.73 -4.66 -18.42
N GLY A 109 -3.75 -4.30 -17.62
CA GLY A 109 -4.95 -5.10 -17.36
C GLY A 109 -4.76 -6.27 -16.40
N ARG A 110 -3.53 -6.60 -15.99
CA ARG A 110 -3.29 -7.63 -14.96
C ARG A 110 -3.55 -7.09 -13.56
N TYR A 111 -3.99 -7.97 -12.67
CA TYR A 111 -4.23 -7.64 -11.26
C TYR A 111 -3.50 -8.59 -10.31
N ILE A 112 -3.31 -8.12 -9.09
CA ILE A 112 -2.88 -8.93 -7.95
C ILE A 112 -3.83 -8.61 -6.79
N SER A 113 -4.18 -9.65 -6.01
CA SER A 113 -4.85 -9.49 -4.73
C SER A 113 -3.91 -9.85 -3.58
N PHE A 114 -4.02 -9.09 -2.48
CA PHE A 114 -3.24 -9.28 -1.26
C PHE A 114 -4.18 -9.52 -0.08
N LYS A 115 -3.91 -10.54 0.70
CA LYS A 115 -4.57 -10.72 2.00
C LYS A 115 -3.78 -9.97 3.04
N LEU A 116 -4.40 -8.97 3.68
CA LEU A 116 -3.81 -8.16 4.74
C LEU A 116 -4.66 -8.27 6.01
N SER A 117 -4.00 -8.16 7.14
CA SER A 117 -4.64 -8.26 8.45
C SER A 117 -3.95 -7.31 9.43
N GLY A 118 -4.70 -6.81 10.43
CA GLY A 118 -4.15 -5.99 11.50
C GLY A 118 -3.14 -6.70 12.40
N ARG A 119 -2.92 -8.01 12.22
CA ARG A 119 -1.87 -8.78 12.89
C ARG A 119 -0.58 -8.85 12.09
N ASP A 120 -0.66 -8.51 10.80
CA ASP A 120 0.48 -8.51 9.90
C ASP A 120 1.34 -7.27 10.15
N ASN A 121 2.60 -7.38 9.80
CA ASN A 121 3.53 -6.27 9.75
C ASN A 121 3.79 -5.84 8.29
N LYS A 122 2.79 -6.03 7.41
CA LYS A 122 2.93 -5.82 5.97
C LYS A 122 2.14 -4.62 5.48
N MET A 123 2.78 -3.87 4.58
CA MET A 123 2.17 -2.82 3.77
C MET A 123 2.32 -3.14 2.30
N ILE A 124 1.47 -2.52 1.47
CA ILE A 124 1.61 -2.56 0.02
C ILE A 124 1.94 -1.16 -0.48
N PHE A 125 3.01 -1.06 -1.26
CA PHE A 125 3.29 0.13 -2.05
C PHE A 125 2.72 -0.04 -3.46
N ILE A 126 1.80 0.84 -3.82
CA ILE A 126 1.10 0.88 -5.10
C ILE A 126 1.56 2.15 -5.84
N PRO A 127 2.28 2.04 -6.96
CA PRO A 127 2.66 3.22 -7.75
C PRO A 127 1.44 3.95 -8.34
N SER A 128 1.64 5.16 -8.85
CA SER A 128 0.61 5.81 -9.68
C SER A 128 0.32 5.02 -10.96
N GLY A 129 -0.91 5.11 -11.46
CA GLY A 129 -1.36 4.38 -12.64
C GLY A 129 -1.92 2.98 -12.35
N PHE A 130 -2.39 2.77 -11.13
CA PHE A 130 -3.09 1.55 -10.73
C PHE A 130 -4.49 1.88 -10.21
N LEU A 131 -5.49 1.09 -10.61
CA LEU A 131 -6.75 1.01 -9.87
C LEU A 131 -6.51 0.26 -8.56
N HIS A 132 -7.13 0.74 -7.49
CA HIS A 132 -6.97 0.17 -6.15
C HIS A 132 -8.28 0.16 -5.39
N GLY A 133 -8.49 -0.90 -4.64
CA GLY A 133 -9.60 -1.03 -3.72
C GLY A 133 -9.46 -2.24 -2.83
N PHE A 134 -10.33 -2.38 -1.84
CA PHE A 134 -10.30 -3.53 -0.93
C PHE A 134 -11.69 -3.98 -0.50
N LEU A 135 -11.79 -5.26 -0.17
CA LEU A 135 -12.96 -5.91 0.38
C LEU A 135 -12.67 -6.34 1.84
N THR A 136 -13.51 -5.91 2.78
CA THR A 136 -13.38 -6.34 4.19
C THR A 136 -13.81 -7.79 4.35
N LYS A 137 -13.04 -8.56 5.13
CA LYS A 137 -13.30 -9.98 5.41
C LYS A 137 -13.71 -10.23 6.87
N THR A 138 -13.73 -9.17 7.67
CA THR A 138 -14.24 -9.15 9.05
C THR A 138 -15.02 -7.86 9.26
N ASP A 139 -15.80 -7.79 10.36
CA ASP A 139 -16.36 -6.53 10.83
C ASP A 139 -15.30 -5.63 11.44
N ASN A 140 -15.61 -4.33 11.54
CA ASN A 140 -14.78 -3.32 12.18
C ASN A 140 -13.34 -3.28 11.65
N CYS A 141 -13.21 -3.26 10.32
CA CYS A 141 -11.91 -3.13 9.65
C CYS A 141 -11.44 -1.67 9.63
N GLU A 142 -10.15 -1.50 9.90
CA GLU A 142 -9.46 -0.21 9.85
C GLU A 142 -8.30 -0.31 8.86
N VAL A 143 -8.27 0.61 7.90
CA VAL A 143 -7.21 0.71 6.91
C VAL A 143 -6.62 2.11 6.93
N ILE A 144 -5.30 2.19 7.08
CA ILE A 144 -4.53 3.43 6.98
C ILE A 144 -3.83 3.43 5.63
N TYR A 145 -3.91 4.54 4.91
CA TYR A 145 -3.16 4.68 3.67
C TYR A 145 -2.63 6.09 3.44
N GLY A 146 -1.37 6.14 3.04
CA GLY A 146 -0.70 7.37 2.62
C GLY A 146 -0.81 7.56 1.10
N THR A 147 -0.92 8.81 0.63
CA THR A 147 -0.96 9.15 -0.79
C THR A 147 0.09 10.19 -1.16
N SER A 148 0.64 10.09 -2.37
CA SER A 148 1.71 10.99 -2.86
C SER A 148 1.21 12.30 -3.44
N LYS A 149 -0.09 12.47 -3.57
CA LYS A 149 -0.80 13.69 -3.99
C LYS A 149 -2.03 13.87 -3.13
N PHE A 150 -2.49 15.11 -2.97
CA PHE A 150 -3.77 15.38 -2.33
C PHE A 150 -4.93 14.83 -3.14
N TYR A 151 -6.00 14.46 -2.44
CA TYR A 151 -7.23 14.00 -3.08
C TYR A 151 -7.87 15.13 -3.90
N SER A 152 -8.35 14.79 -5.07
CA SER A 152 -9.08 15.69 -5.96
C SER A 152 -10.32 14.99 -6.51
N LYS A 153 -11.50 15.36 -6.02
CA LYS A 153 -12.78 14.79 -6.44
C LYS A 153 -12.99 14.88 -7.96
N LYS A 154 -12.56 16.00 -8.59
CA LYS A 154 -12.67 16.23 -10.03
C LYS A 154 -11.85 15.23 -10.87
N HIS A 155 -10.82 14.62 -10.30
CA HIS A 155 -9.90 13.73 -11.02
C HIS A 155 -10.07 12.26 -10.62
N GLU A 156 -11.01 11.93 -9.74
CA GLU A 156 -11.31 10.55 -9.36
C GLU A 156 -12.16 9.84 -10.41
N ILE A 157 -11.84 8.56 -10.63
CA ILE A 157 -12.63 7.60 -11.40
C ILE A 157 -12.87 6.39 -10.53
#